data_b8047472e622baaec7a887edb06c37fc
#
_entry.id   b8047472e622baaec7a887edb06c37fc
#
_cell.length_a   1.000
_cell.length_b   1.000
_cell.length_c   1.000
_cell.angle_alpha   90.00
_cell.angle_beta   90.00
_cell.angle_gamma   90.00
#
_symmetry.space_group_name_H-M   'P 1'
#
loop_
_entity.id
_entity.type
_entity.pdbx_description
1 polymer ?
#
loop_
_entity_poly.entity_id
_entity_poly.type
_entity_poly.pdbx_seq_one_letter_code
_entity_poly.pdbx_strand_id
1 'polypeptide(L)'
;LREAPALARCLYLMKGRRDARYNELISLARESSVRFQTMEEIWFRRRAPDIAHQGVLLECHSRTLADEKDLKDKWSEFGNEPLILILDEITDPRNLGACLRTANAAGVDAVIMPKRNSAPLSPVVLKTAQGGAEDLFLVQVTNLARTIAWLQGQGVWVLGADGEGGTVWDTMDSKGPTALVMGSEGKGLRRL
;
A
#
# COMPACT_ATOMS: atom_id res chain seq x y z
N LEU A 1 8.83 7.61 -9.73
CA LEU A 1 9.59 8.84 -9.97
C LEU A 1 8.67 10.05 -10.17
N ARG A 2 7.57 9.93 -10.92
CA ARG A 2 6.65 11.07 -11.15
C ARG A 2 5.89 11.46 -9.89
N GLU A 3 5.37 10.49 -9.14
CA GLU A 3 4.45 10.71 -8.02
C GLU A 3 5.17 10.95 -6.69
N ALA A 4 6.30 10.30 -6.46
CA ALA A 4 7.05 10.44 -5.21
C ALA A 4 8.57 10.52 -5.43
N PRO A 5 9.09 11.55 -6.11
CA PRO A 5 10.52 11.68 -6.39
C PRO A 5 11.38 11.77 -5.12
N ALA A 6 10.83 12.36 -4.04
CA ALA A 6 11.53 12.48 -2.77
C ALA A 6 11.83 11.13 -2.10
N LEU A 7 11.10 10.08 -2.42
CA LEU A 7 11.37 8.73 -1.93
C LEU A 7 12.45 8.03 -2.76
N ALA A 8 12.71 8.46 -3.97
CA ALA A 8 13.67 7.83 -4.87
C ALA A 8 15.10 8.19 -4.47
N ARG A 9 15.94 7.17 -4.24
CA ARG A 9 17.34 7.32 -3.87
C ARG A 9 18.28 7.15 -5.06
N CYS A 10 18.09 6.09 -5.83
CA CYS A 10 18.91 5.81 -7.01
C CYS A 10 18.14 4.94 -8.00
N LEU A 11 18.17 5.30 -9.27
CA LEU A 11 17.67 4.51 -10.38
C LEU A 11 18.82 3.68 -10.97
N TYR A 12 18.66 2.36 -10.99
CA TYR A 12 19.61 1.45 -11.63
C TYR A 12 19.05 0.96 -12.96
N LEU A 13 19.85 1.09 -13.99
CA LEU A 13 19.50 0.78 -15.36
C LEU A 13 20.47 -0.26 -15.94
N MET A 14 19.95 -1.26 -16.65
CA MET A 14 20.80 -2.29 -17.23
C MET A 14 21.59 -1.73 -18.42
N LYS A 15 22.90 -1.98 -18.43
CA LYS A 15 23.79 -1.58 -19.50
C LYS A 15 23.39 -2.21 -20.84
N GLY A 16 23.49 -1.46 -21.93
CA GLY A 16 23.21 -1.94 -23.28
C GLY A 16 21.76 -1.78 -23.76
N ARG A 17 20.82 -1.40 -22.89
CA ARG A 17 19.46 -1.05 -23.32
C ARG A 17 19.37 0.39 -23.79
N ARG A 18 18.65 0.61 -24.90
CA ARG A 18 18.49 1.94 -25.53
C ARG A 18 17.07 2.12 -26.10
N ASP A 19 16.06 1.49 -25.48
CA ASP A 19 14.68 1.68 -25.92
C ASP A 19 14.10 3.03 -25.44
N ALA A 20 12.98 3.45 -26.03
CA ALA A 20 12.36 4.74 -25.75
C ALA A 20 12.01 4.92 -24.26
N ARG A 21 11.51 3.84 -23.60
CA ARG A 21 11.17 3.86 -22.17
C ARG A 21 12.40 4.07 -21.30
N TYR A 22 13.54 3.52 -21.71
CA TYR A 22 14.81 3.68 -21.02
C TYR A 22 15.27 5.14 -21.03
N ASN A 23 15.17 5.80 -22.18
CA ASN A 23 15.50 7.22 -22.31
C ASN A 23 14.53 8.11 -21.51
N GLU A 24 13.24 7.77 -21.49
CA GLU A 24 12.24 8.46 -20.67
C GLU A 24 12.59 8.38 -19.17
N LEU A 25 12.99 7.21 -18.68
CA LEU A 25 13.40 7.02 -17.28
C LEU A 25 14.62 7.86 -16.90
N ILE A 26 15.59 7.99 -17.81
CA ILE A 26 16.77 8.86 -17.62
C ILE A 26 16.33 10.33 -17.53
N SER A 27 15.45 10.76 -18.43
CA SER A 27 14.92 12.14 -18.42
C SER A 27 14.19 12.44 -17.11
N LEU A 28 13.27 11.55 -16.71
CA LEU A 28 12.56 11.66 -15.43
C LEU A 28 13.50 11.70 -14.22
N ALA A 29 14.54 10.87 -14.21
CA ALA A 29 15.51 10.87 -13.11
C ALA A 29 16.25 12.21 -13.02
N ARG A 30 16.62 12.80 -14.18
CA ARG A 30 17.26 14.13 -14.24
C ARG A 30 16.32 15.24 -13.79
N GLU A 31 15.09 15.27 -14.31
CA GLU A 31 14.05 16.25 -13.94
C GLU A 31 13.73 16.20 -12.44
N SER A 32 13.69 15.00 -11.87
CA SER A 32 13.43 14.76 -10.45
C SER A 32 14.67 14.86 -9.55
N SER A 33 15.86 15.20 -10.11
CA SER A 33 17.14 15.23 -9.39
C SER A 33 17.50 13.90 -8.72
N VAL A 34 17.03 12.78 -9.27
CA VAL A 34 17.32 11.43 -8.79
C VAL A 34 18.56 10.90 -9.49
N ARG A 35 19.52 10.45 -8.68
CA ARG A 35 20.75 9.84 -9.21
C ARG A 35 20.43 8.55 -9.95
N PHE A 36 21.10 8.31 -11.10
CA PHE A 36 20.99 7.04 -11.80
C PHE A 36 22.35 6.44 -12.13
N GLN A 37 22.39 5.11 -12.22
CA GLN A 37 23.59 4.33 -12.51
C GLN A 37 23.28 3.21 -13.51
N THR A 38 24.24 2.89 -14.37
CA THR A 38 24.16 1.76 -15.29
C THR A 38 24.92 0.57 -14.71
N MET A 39 24.27 -0.60 -14.66
CA MET A 39 24.82 -1.81 -14.06
C MET A 39 24.76 -2.98 -15.04
N GLU A 40 25.67 -3.93 -14.88
CA GLU A 40 25.68 -5.18 -15.68
C GLU A 40 24.53 -6.12 -15.23
N GLU A 41 24.09 -7.00 -16.14
CA GLU A 41 22.98 -7.93 -15.87
C GLU A 41 23.20 -8.77 -14.61
N ILE A 42 24.43 -9.22 -14.37
CA ILE A 42 24.76 -10.02 -13.19
C ILE A 42 24.45 -9.31 -11.86
N TRP A 43 24.57 -7.98 -11.83
CA TRP A 43 24.23 -7.19 -10.66
C TRP A 43 22.71 -7.26 -10.38
N PHE A 44 21.88 -7.15 -11.41
CA PHE A 44 20.42 -7.26 -11.29
C PHE A 44 19.99 -8.63 -10.78
N ARG A 45 20.56 -9.71 -11.32
CA ARG A 45 20.28 -11.08 -10.89
C ARG A 45 20.61 -11.31 -9.41
N ARG A 46 21.68 -10.69 -8.91
CA ARG A 46 22.09 -10.80 -7.50
C ARG A 46 21.24 -9.92 -6.59
N ARG A 47 20.84 -8.74 -7.06
CA ARG A 47 20.14 -7.76 -6.24
C ARG A 47 18.64 -8.02 -6.11
N ALA A 48 18.02 -8.59 -7.13
CA ALA A 48 16.59 -8.85 -7.21
C ALA A 48 16.30 -10.18 -7.96
N PRO A 49 16.73 -11.34 -7.42
CA PRO A 49 16.64 -12.63 -8.10
C PRO A 49 15.18 -13.04 -8.40
N ASP A 50 14.26 -12.72 -7.48
CA ASP A 50 12.86 -13.14 -7.54
C ASP A 50 11.91 -12.09 -8.14
N ILE A 51 12.47 -10.99 -8.68
CA ILE A 51 11.68 -9.89 -9.24
C ILE A 51 11.93 -9.78 -10.73
N ALA A 52 10.86 -9.83 -11.54
CA ALA A 52 10.93 -9.52 -12.96
C ALA A 52 11.23 -8.02 -13.15
N HIS A 53 12.49 -7.62 -13.00
CA HIS A 53 12.96 -6.23 -12.98
C HIS A 53 13.04 -5.59 -14.37
N GLN A 54 13.02 -6.38 -15.45
CA GLN A 54 13.11 -5.89 -16.83
C GLN A 54 14.27 -4.91 -17.08
N GLY A 55 15.39 -5.06 -16.35
CA GLY A 55 16.56 -4.21 -16.45
C GLY A 55 16.45 -2.83 -15.79
N VAL A 56 15.48 -2.64 -14.92
CA VAL A 56 15.27 -1.40 -14.17
C VAL A 56 15.02 -1.72 -12.71
N LEU A 57 15.73 -1.06 -11.79
CA LEU A 57 15.48 -1.10 -10.36
C LEU A 57 15.52 0.33 -9.80
N LEU A 58 14.54 0.69 -9.01
CA LEU A 58 14.52 1.94 -8.26
C LEU A 58 14.78 1.64 -6.78
N GLU A 59 15.87 2.16 -6.25
CA GLU A 59 16.12 2.15 -4.82
C GLU A 59 15.42 3.36 -4.20
N CYS A 60 14.57 3.08 -3.20
CA CYS A 60 13.83 4.10 -2.48
C CYS A 60 14.27 4.15 -1.02
N HIS A 61 14.08 5.29 -0.38
CA HIS A 61 14.11 5.38 1.08
C HIS A 61 13.00 4.50 1.66
N SER A 62 13.27 3.89 2.81
CA SER A 62 12.25 3.14 3.52
C SER A 62 11.10 4.08 3.89
N ARG A 63 9.90 3.75 3.46
CA ARG A 63 8.71 4.49 3.88
C ARG A 63 8.40 4.13 5.33
N THR A 64 8.40 5.12 6.20
CA THR A 64 7.89 4.95 7.56
C THR A 64 6.36 4.89 7.46
N LEU A 65 5.78 3.79 7.94
CA LEU A 65 4.33 3.69 8.08
C LEU A 65 3.89 4.51 9.27
N ALA A 66 2.73 5.14 9.15
CA ALA A 66 2.09 5.84 10.25
C ALA A 66 1.71 4.87 11.38
N ASP A 67 1.55 5.37 12.57
CA ASP A 67 1.11 4.59 13.73
C ASP A 67 -0.29 5.04 14.21
N GLU A 68 -0.73 4.48 15.34
CA GLU A 68 -2.03 4.82 15.95
C GLU A 68 -2.13 6.29 16.36
N LYS A 69 -1.01 6.92 16.71
CA LYS A 69 -0.98 8.34 17.07
C LYS A 69 -1.13 9.20 15.82
N ASP A 70 -0.37 8.89 14.77
CA ASP A 70 -0.46 9.59 13.50
C ASP A 70 -1.87 9.53 12.90
N LEU A 71 -2.54 8.36 13.02
CA LEU A 71 -3.93 8.19 12.60
C LEU A 71 -4.87 9.17 13.33
N LYS A 72 -4.71 9.28 14.64
CA LYS A 72 -5.54 10.16 15.47
C LYS A 72 -5.26 11.63 15.20
N ASP A 73 -4.00 11.99 15.04
CA ASP A 73 -3.58 13.37 14.76
C ASP A 73 -4.10 13.83 13.39
N LYS A 74 -4.16 12.92 12.41
CA LYS A 74 -4.64 13.20 11.06
C LYS A 74 -6.16 13.06 10.89
N TRP A 75 -6.89 12.55 11.87
CA TRP A 75 -8.29 12.16 11.74
C TRP A 75 -9.20 13.27 11.22
N SER A 76 -9.02 14.50 11.69
CA SER A 76 -9.82 15.66 11.25
C SER A 76 -9.61 16.07 9.79
N GLU A 77 -8.54 15.59 9.15
CA GLU A 77 -8.24 15.91 7.75
C GLU A 77 -9.00 15.02 6.77
N PHE A 78 -9.54 13.86 7.19
CA PHE A 78 -10.28 12.93 6.32
C PHE A 78 -11.70 13.40 5.96
N GLY A 79 -12.13 14.56 6.45
CA GLY A 79 -13.46 15.09 6.18
C GLY A 79 -14.59 14.39 6.96
N ASN A 80 -15.82 14.53 6.46
CA ASN A 80 -17.01 14.07 7.19
C ASN A 80 -17.38 12.60 6.90
N GLU A 81 -16.91 12.05 5.80
CA GLU A 81 -17.27 10.70 5.33
C GLU A 81 -16.04 9.87 4.96
N PRO A 82 -15.07 9.67 5.89
CA PRO A 82 -13.87 8.91 5.58
C PRO A 82 -14.19 7.47 5.21
N LEU A 83 -13.49 6.98 4.19
CA LEU A 83 -13.49 5.58 3.80
C LEU A 83 -12.18 4.92 4.27
N ILE A 84 -12.28 3.98 5.18
CA ILE A 84 -11.15 3.29 5.78
C ILE A 84 -11.14 1.83 5.35
N LEU A 85 -9.97 1.31 4.95
CA LEU A 85 -9.78 -0.11 4.72
C LEU A 85 -8.95 -0.71 5.87
N ILE A 86 -9.45 -1.76 6.49
CA ILE A 86 -8.75 -2.51 7.54
C ILE A 86 -8.41 -3.88 6.98
N LEU A 87 -7.10 -4.20 6.93
CA LEU A 87 -6.59 -5.47 6.43
C LEU A 87 -6.11 -6.33 7.60
N ASP A 88 -6.92 -7.32 7.99
CA ASP A 88 -6.62 -8.19 9.12
C ASP A 88 -5.89 -9.47 8.66
N GLU A 89 -4.61 -9.59 9.04
CA GLU A 89 -3.75 -10.75 8.74
C GLU A 89 -3.57 -11.07 7.24
N ILE A 90 -3.48 -10.06 6.39
CA ILE A 90 -3.10 -10.26 5.00
C ILE A 90 -1.59 -10.53 4.92
N THR A 91 -1.21 -11.80 4.82
CA THR A 91 0.19 -12.26 4.88
C THR A 91 0.84 -12.47 3.52
N ASP A 92 0.06 -12.65 2.45
CA ASP A 92 0.59 -12.75 1.09
C ASP A 92 0.91 -11.35 0.53
N PRO A 93 2.16 -11.10 0.08
CA PRO A 93 2.55 -9.80 -0.46
C PRO A 93 1.80 -9.39 -1.73
N ARG A 94 1.35 -10.35 -2.55
CA ARG A 94 0.60 -10.06 -3.79
C ARG A 94 -0.81 -9.63 -3.45
N ASN A 95 -1.45 -10.31 -2.49
CA ASN A 95 -2.78 -9.94 -2.02
C ASN A 95 -2.75 -8.55 -1.36
N LEU A 96 -1.75 -8.28 -0.51
CA LEU A 96 -1.58 -6.93 0.04
C LEU A 96 -1.43 -5.88 -1.06
N GLY A 97 -0.57 -6.11 -2.05
CA GLY A 97 -0.38 -5.19 -3.17
C GLY A 97 -1.65 -4.95 -3.98
N ALA A 98 -2.44 -6.01 -4.22
CA ALA A 98 -3.73 -5.91 -4.92
C ALA A 98 -4.75 -5.08 -4.11
N CYS A 99 -4.84 -5.31 -2.79
CA CYS A 99 -5.69 -4.52 -1.89
C CYS A 99 -5.31 -3.04 -1.92
N LEU A 100 -4.01 -2.72 -1.81
CA LEU A 100 -3.54 -1.33 -1.84
C LEU A 100 -3.86 -0.64 -3.17
N ARG A 101 -3.67 -1.32 -4.30
CA ARG A 101 -4.04 -0.79 -5.61
C ARG A 101 -5.54 -0.49 -5.70
N THR A 102 -6.38 -1.40 -5.23
CA THR A 102 -7.84 -1.23 -5.25
C THR A 102 -8.27 -0.13 -4.28
N ALA A 103 -7.67 -0.08 -3.10
CA ALA A 103 -7.93 0.97 -2.10
C ALA A 103 -7.64 2.37 -2.65
N ASN A 104 -6.50 2.54 -3.33
CA ASN A 104 -6.16 3.81 -3.97
C ASN A 104 -7.17 4.20 -5.06
N ALA A 105 -7.54 3.25 -5.92
CA ALA A 105 -8.52 3.48 -6.99
C ALA A 105 -9.93 3.79 -6.45
N ALA A 106 -10.28 3.27 -5.27
CA ALA A 106 -11.54 3.51 -4.58
C ALA A 106 -11.56 4.80 -3.76
N GLY A 107 -10.44 5.53 -3.67
CA GLY A 107 -10.35 6.75 -2.88
C GLY A 107 -10.37 6.51 -1.37
N VAL A 108 -9.80 5.39 -0.91
CA VAL A 108 -9.66 5.09 0.53
C VAL A 108 -8.73 6.11 1.19
N ASP A 109 -9.18 6.74 2.27
CA ASP A 109 -8.41 7.74 3.01
C ASP A 109 -7.29 7.15 3.85
N ALA A 110 -7.51 5.97 4.45
CA ALA A 110 -6.48 5.26 5.21
C ALA A 110 -6.60 3.75 5.09
N VAL A 111 -5.45 3.07 5.03
CA VAL A 111 -5.37 1.61 5.14
C VAL A 111 -4.71 1.24 6.46
N ILE A 112 -5.41 0.48 7.30
CA ILE A 112 -4.96 0.08 8.63
C ILE A 112 -4.60 -1.40 8.64
N MET A 113 -3.41 -1.73 9.13
CA MET A 113 -2.89 -3.10 9.21
C MET A 113 -2.30 -3.38 10.59
N PRO A 114 -2.38 -4.61 11.12
CA PRO A 114 -1.66 -4.95 12.33
C PRO A 114 -0.14 -5.01 12.07
N LYS A 115 0.66 -4.65 13.08
CA LYS A 115 2.14 -4.75 13.02
C LYS A 115 2.65 -6.19 12.93
N ARG A 116 1.87 -7.15 13.40
CA ARG A 116 2.20 -8.58 13.37
C ARG A 116 1.22 -9.30 12.43
N ASN A 117 1.68 -10.40 11.85
CA ASN A 117 0.88 -11.24 10.97
C ASN A 117 0.35 -10.49 9.72
N SER A 118 1.10 -9.51 9.23
CA SER A 118 0.83 -8.81 7.97
C SER A 118 2.07 -8.83 7.09
N ALA A 119 1.87 -8.90 5.78
CA ALA A 119 2.97 -8.77 4.84
C ALA A 119 3.65 -7.40 5.00
N PRO A 120 4.99 -7.34 5.04
CA PRO A 120 5.70 -6.07 5.02
C PRO A 120 5.55 -5.39 3.65
N LEU A 121 5.70 -4.05 3.61
CA LEU A 121 5.79 -3.30 2.35
C LEU A 121 7.09 -3.66 1.59
N SER A 122 7.09 -4.83 1.00
CA SER A 122 8.20 -5.34 0.21
C SER A 122 8.17 -4.82 -1.24
N PRO A 123 9.27 -4.98 -2.00
CA PRO A 123 9.26 -4.67 -3.43
C PRO A 123 8.19 -5.42 -4.23
N VAL A 124 7.79 -6.62 -3.79
CA VAL A 124 6.70 -7.38 -4.41
C VAL A 124 5.36 -6.69 -4.19
N VAL A 125 5.08 -6.21 -2.97
CA VAL A 125 3.87 -5.43 -2.65
C VAL A 125 3.80 -4.18 -3.51
N LEU A 126 4.86 -3.36 -3.51
CA LEU A 126 4.92 -2.10 -4.26
C LEU A 126 4.72 -2.32 -5.77
N LYS A 127 5.38 -3.36 -6.31
CA LYS A 127 5.20 -3.72 -7.72
C LYS A 127 3.77 -4.14 -8.04
N THR A 128 3.13 -4.93 -7.18
CA THR A 128 1.75 -5.38 -7.38
C THR A 128 0.76 -4.24 -7.20
N ALA A 129 1.03 -3.32 -6.30
CA ALA A 129 0.23 -2.11 -6.08
C ALA A 129 0.29 -1.11 -7.24
N GLN A 130 1.30 -1.20 -8.14
CA GLN A 130 1.43 -0.38 -9.35
C GLN A 130 1.32 1.13 -9.10
N GLY A 131 1.93 1.63 -8.05
CA GLY A 131 1.87 3.04 -7.64
C GLY A 131 0.80 3.32 -6.57
N GLY A 132 -0.23 2.48 -6.47
CA GLY A 132 -1.33 2.73 -5.53
C GLY A 132 -0.97 2.73 -4.05
N ALA A 133 0.23 2.27 -3.69
CA ALA A 133 0.68 2.34 -2.30
C ALA A 133 1.26 3.71 -1.92
N GLU A 134 1.71 4.50 -2.89
CA GLU A 134 2.44 5.76 -2.65
C GLU A 134 1.53 6.87 -2.14
N ASP A 135 0.29 6.92 -2.60
CA ASP A 135 -0.68 7.97 -2.26
C ASP A 135 -1.52 7.63 -1.02
N LEU A 136 -1.55 6.37 -0.62
CA LEU A 136 -2.34 5.93 0.52
C LEU A 136 -1.71 6.31 1.87
N PHE A 137 -2.52 6.71 2.82
CA PHE A 137 -2.12 6.84 4.22
C PHE A 137 -2.13 5.45 4.87
N LEU A 138 -0.94 4.84 4.97
CA LEU A 138 -0.77 3.48 5.50
C LEU A 138 -0.42 3.50 6.97
N VAL A 139 -1.24 2.84 7.78
CA VAL A 139 -1.14 2.83 9.24
C VAL A 139 -0.87 1.42 9.75
N GLN A 140 0.13 1.28 10.62
CA GLN A 140 0.39 0.04 11.34
C GLN A 140 0.02 0.17 12.82
N VAL A 141 -0.89 -0.68 13.28
CA VAL A 141 -1.38 -0.66 14.65
C VAL A 141 -0.95 -1.90 15.45
N THR A 142 -0.76 -1.72 16.75
CA THR A 142 -0.37 -2.82 17.63
C THR A 142 -1.59 -3.66 18.04
N ASN A 143 -2.76 -3.02 18.22
CA ASN A 143 -3.99 -3.66 18.64
C ASN A 143 -5.15 -3.22 17.73
N LEU A 144 -5.50 -4.08 16.79
CA LEU A 144 -6.53 -3.78 15.78
C LEU A 144 -7.92 -3.63 16.42
N ALA A 145 -8.27 -4.47 17.42
CA ALA A 145 -9.56 -4.37 18.11
C ALA A 145 -9.72 -3.02 18.84
N ARG A 146 -8.66 -2.53 19.48
CA ARG A 146 -8.67 -1.20 20.13
C ARG A 146 -8.82 -0.08 19.09
N THR A 147 -8.17 -0.21 17.95
CA THR A 147 -8.29 0.78 16.88
C THR A 147 -9.69 0.79 16.28
N ILE A 148 -10.31 -0.39 16.08
CA ILE A 148 -11.70 -0.52 15.64
C ILE A 148 -12.66 0.14 16.65
N ALA A 149 -12.50 -0.16 17.94
CA ALA A 149 -13.34 0.46 18.98
C ALA A 149 -13.18 1.99 19.01
N TRP A 150 -11.96 2.50 18.76
CA TRP A 150 -11.74 3.93 18.65
C TRP A 150 -12.43 4.53 17.42
N LEU A 151 -12.35 3.89 16.24
CA LEU A 151 -13.06 4.32 15.03
C LEU A 151 -14.58 4.37 15.24
N GLN A 152 -15.14 3.34 15.87
CA GLN A 152 -16.57 3.31 16.24
C GLN A 152 -16.94 4.47 17.17
N GLY A 153 -16.07 4.82 18.12
CA GLY A 153 -16.20 6.00 18.96
C GLY A 153 -16.15 7.35 18.20
N GLN A 154 -15.58 7.35 17.00
CA GLN A 154 -15.61 8.52 16.09
C GLN A 154 -16.83 8.50 15.16
N GLY A 155 -17.76 7.58 15.32
CA GLY A 155 -18.96 7.46 14.51
C GLY A 155 -18.77 6.67 13.21
N VAL A 156 -17.67 5.93 13.06
CA VAL A 156 -17.40 5.10 11.87
C VAL A 156 -18.20 3.81 11.93
N TRP A 157 -18.93 3.50 10.87
CA TRP A 157 -19.52 2.19 10.65
C TRP A 157 -18.44 1.19 10.25
N VAL A 158 -18.28 0.13 11.06
CA VAL A 158 -17.28 -0.91 10.79
C VAL A 158 -17.97 -2.16 10.27
N LEU A 159 -17.64 -2.51 9.02
CA LEU A 159 -18.25 -3.59 8.27
C LEU A 159 -17.23 -4.68 8.00
N GLY A 160 -17.53 -5.91 8.33
CA GLY A 160 -16.68 -7.05 8.03
C GLY A 160 -17.09 -7.71 6.71
N ALA A 161 -16.13 -7.92 5.81
CA ALA A 161 -16.35 -8.70 4.59
C ALA A 161 -16.25 -10.19 4.91
N ASP A 162 -17.39 -10.87 4.92
CA ASP A 162 -17.51 -12.31 5.18
C ASP A 162 -18.35 -12.96 4.08
N GLY A 163 -17.85 -14.06 3.50
CA GLY A 163 -18.56 -14.81 2.47
C GLY A 163 -19.85 -15.49 2.97
N GLU A 164 -19.97 -15.70 4.27
CA GLU A 164 -21.16 -16.26 4.93
C GLU A 164 -22.03 -15.19 5.59
N GLY A 165 -21.71 -13.90 5.38
CA GLY A 165 -22.43 -12.78 5.94
C GLY A 165 -23.89 -12.73 5.50
N GLY A 166 -24.79 -12.38 6.44
CA GLY A 166 -26.24 -12.34 6.20
C GLY A 166 -26.73 -11.16 5.35
N THR A 167 -25.85 -10.20 5.03
CA THR A 167 -26.21 -8.97 4.27
C THR A 167 -25.34 -8.87 3.03
N VAL A 168 -25.96 -8.68 1.88
CA VAL A 168 -25.24 -8.48 0.62
C VAL A 168 -24.75 -7.03 0.56
N TRP A 169 -23.50 -6.83 0.20
CA TRP A 169 -22.80 -5.53 0.27
C TRP A 169 -23.51 -4.41 -0.50
N ASP A 170 -24.14 -4.72 -1.65
CA ASP A 170 -24.85 -3.77 -2.52
C ASP A 170 -26.21 -3.31 -1.99
N THR A 171 -26.71 -3.99 -0.94
CA THR A 171 -27.96 -3.62 -0.26
C THR A 171 -27.73 -2.76 1.00
N MET A 172 -26.48 -2.50 1.33
CA MET A 172 -26.12 -1.74 2.53
C MET A 172 -26.20 -0.23 2.26
N ASP A 173 -26.72 0.52 3.21
CA ASP A 173 -26.59 1.98 3.23
C ASP A 173 -25.18 2.31 3.69
N SER A 174 -24.30 2.63 2.74
CA SER A 174 -22.89 2.96 2.98
C SER A 174 -22.63 4.46 3.05
N LYS A 175 -23.64 5.26 3.34
CA LYS A 175 -23.48 6.70 3.56
C LYS A 175 -22.81 6.97 4.89
N GLY A 176 -21.91 7.94 4.89
CA GLY A 176 -21.16 8.39 6.07
C GLY A 176 -19.85 7.64 6.31
N PRO A 177 -19.19 7.93 7.44
CA PRO A 177 -17.88 7.38 7.78
C PRO A 177 -17.93 5.85 7.82
N THR A 178 -17.13 5.20 6.99
CA THR A 178 -17.18 3.73 6.84
C THR A 178 -15.78 3.11 6.90
N ALA A 179 -15.67 1.99 7.62
CA ALA A 179 -14.48 1.14 7.61
C ALA A 179 -14.85 -0.27 7.16
N LEU A 180 -14.21 -0.74 6.10
CA LEU A 180 -14.33 -2.10 5.61
C LEU A 180 -13.19 -2.96 6.18
N VAL A 181 -13.53 -4.05 6.87
CA VAL A 181 -12.55 -5.03 7.38
C VAL A 181 -12.50 -6.22 6.44
N MET A 182 -11.31 -6.50 5.92
CA MET A 182 -11.04 -7.69 5.12
C MET A 182 -10.12 -8.63 5.91
N GLY A 183 -10.53 -9.88 6.05
CA GLY A 183 -9.77 -10.92 6.73
C GLY A 183 -8.77 -11.65 5.83
N SER A 184 -8.04 -12.59 6.44
CA SER A 184 -7.06 -13.42 5.73
C SER A 184 -7.72 -14.37 4.74
N GLU A 185 -6.98 -14.72 3.68
CA GLU A 185 -7.39 -15.74 2.74
C GLU A 185 -7.57 -17.10 3.44
N GLY A 186 -8.72 -17.73 3.24
CA GLY A 186 -9.06 -19.04 3.78
C GLY A 186 -9.59 -19.07 5.22
N LYS A 187 -9.15 -18.16 6.12
CA LYS A 187 -9.66 -18.08 7.50
C LYS A 187 -10.71 -17.00 7.69
N GLY A 188 -10.83 -16.07 6.73
CA GLY A 188 -11.75 -14.96 6.83
C GLY A 188 -11.40 -13.98 7.96
N LEU A 189 -12.42 -13.36 8.52
CA LEU A 189 -12.30 -12.41 9.62
C LEU A 189 -12.05 -13.13 10.95
N ARG A 190 -11.14 -12.62 11.75
CA ARG A 190 -11.04 -13.03 13.16
C ARG A 190 -12.18 -12.40 13.98
N ARG A 191 -12.48 -13.01 15.11
CA ARG A 191 -13.30 -12.37 16.13
C ARG A 191 -12.46 -11.27 16.80
N LEU A 192 -12.71 -10.04 16.41
CA LEU A 192 -12.02 -8.82 16.89
C LEU A 192 -12.79 -8.19 18.05
#